data_90699f0b58cc430e9ebc9971bdfb1d27
#
_entry.id   90699f0b58cc430e9ebc9971bdfb1d27
#
_cell.length_a   1.000
_cell.length_b   1.000
_cell.length_c   1.000
_cell.angle_alpha   90.00
_cell.angle_beta   90.00
_cell.angle_gamma   90.00
#
_symmetry.space_group_name_H-M   'P 1'
#
loop_
_entity.id
_entity.type
_entity.pdbx_description
1 polymer ?
#
loop_
_entity_poly.entity_id
_entity_poly.type
_entity_poly.pdbx_seq_one_letter_code
_entity_poly.pdbx_strand_id
1 'polypeptide(L)'
;MKILAVSDKEDTNFQDFILKNPEVIKNIDCIVSCGDLTRSYLEFLVDSIHKPFFFVEGNHATGNTEKDLSQDYFDKVVDKFYNNEKHFCFGGINLHSRIEIFGDYILVGFEGCMRYNRGEHQYTEKEMARIVKIVSEKIRIQQIKDFFLRRKKKKIIVVSHAPILGVHDKEDLCHRGFKSFRRFLEAFEPKIWFHGHVHYEGQMREQISEIGKTKVINVYGFHVIEE
;
A
#
# COMPACT_ATOMS: atom_id res chain seq x y z
N MET A 1 -3.61 -5.72 16.14
CA MET A 1 -2.48 -5.78 15.16
C MET A 1 -1.84 -4.41 15.06
N LYS A 2 -0.52 -4.35 15.17
CA LYS A 2 0.23 -3.09 15.13
C LYS A 2 0.97 -2.97 13.79
N ILE A 3 0.63 -1.96 13.01
CA ILE A 3 1.10 -1.75 11.65
C ILE A 3 1.99 -0.51 11.60
N LEU A 4 3.18 -0.63 11.03
CA LEU A 4 3.96 0.51 10.59
C LEU A 4 3.60 0.81 9.14
N ALA A 5 3.03 1.99 8.87
CA ALA A 5 2.75 2.47 7.53
C ALA A 5 3.73 3.58 7.15
N VAL A 6 4.26 3.54 5.91
CA VAL A 6 5.22 4.51 5.38
C VAL A 6 4.85 4.93 3.95
N SER A 7 5.15 6.18 3.57
CA SER A 7 4.93 6.69 2.20
C SER A 7 5.61 8.02 1.95
N ASP A 8 6.02 8.28 0.71
CA ASP A 8 6.40 9.57 0.09
C ASP A 8 7.59 10.32 0.74
N LYS A 9 7.76 10.22 2.02
CA LYS A 9 8.80 10.96 2.74
C LYS A 9 9.67 10.02 3.59
N GLU A 10 10.94 9.99 3.29
CA GLU A 10 11.94 9.31 4.11
C GLU A 10 12.25 10.15 5.35
N ASP A 11 11.93 9.64 6.52
CA ASP A 11 12.20 10.32 7.77
C ASP A 11 13.49 9.79 8.42
N THR A 12 14.57 10.56 8.31
CA THR A 12 15.87 10.21 8.91
C THR A 12 15.82 10.18 10.42
N ASN A 13 14.98 11.03 11.06
CA ASN A 13 14.80 10.97 12.51
C ASN A 13 14.13 9.67 12.93
N PHE A 14 13.22 9.17 12.10
CA PHE A 14 12.57 7.86 12.33
C PHE A 14 13.56 6.71 12.15
N GLN A 15 14.44 6.76 11.15
CA GLN A 15 15.54 5.79 11.02
C GLN A 15 16.40 5.74 12.28
N ASP A 16 16.85 6.89 12.74
CA ASP A 16 17.64 7.03 13.99
C ASP A 16 16.87 6.53 15.21
N PHE A 17 15.56 6.82 15.27
CA PHE A 17 14.70 6.38 16.35
C PHE A 17 14.57 4.86 16.39
N ILE A 18 14.38 4.20 15.24
CA ILE A 18 14.34 2.74 15.12
C ILE A 18 15.62 2.12 15.66
N LEU A 19 16.79 2.62 15.23
CA LEU A 19 18.09 2.09 15.64
C LEU A 19 18.33 2.23 17.14
N LYS A 20 17.84 3.33 17.75
CA LYS A 20 18.02 3.61 19.18
C LYS A 20 16.97 2.95 20.09
N ASN A 21 15.84 2.50 19.54
CA ASN A 21 14.70 2.00 20.31
C ASN A 21 14.17 0.66 19.77
N PRO A 22 14.97 -0.42 19.80
CA PRO A 22 14.56 -1.71 19.25
C PRO A 22 13.28 -2.29 19.91
N GLU A 23 12.96 -1.87 21.14
CA GLU A 23 11.74 -2.32 21.84
C GLU A 23 10.44 -1.86 21.16
N VAL A 24 10.46 -0.68 20.49
CA VAL A 24 9.30 -0.16 19.77
C VAL A 24 8.98 -1.04 18.56
N ILE A 25 10.03 -1.58 17.92
CA ILE A 25 9.94 -2.40 16.72
C ILE A 25 9.39 -3.79 17.02
N LYS A 26 9.73 -4.37 18.18
CA LYS A 26 9.32 -5.73 18.59
C LYS A 26 7.82 -5.92 18.51
N ASN A 27 7.04 -4.87 18.79
CA ASN A 27 5.59 -4.91 18.85
C ASN A 27 4.92 -4.63 17.50
N ILE A 28 5.67 -4.36 16.42
CA ILE A 28 5.12 -4.22 15.08
C ILE A 28 4.85 -5.61 14.52
N ASP A 29 3.66 -5.84 13.98
CA ASP A 29 3.27 -7.09 13.37
C ASP A 29 3.60 -7.14 11.88
N CYS A 30 3.46 -6.01 11.17
CA CYS A 30 3.83 -5.87 9.77
C CYS A 30 4.13 -4.43 9.39
N ILE A 31 4.78 -4.27 8.23
CA ILE A 31 5.06 -2.99 7.58
C ILE A 31 4.19 -2.90 6.34
N VAL A 32 3.62 -1.72 6.05
CA VAL A 32 2.96 -1.41 4.79
C VAL A 32 3.58 -0.16 4.16
N SER A 33 3.87 -0.18 2.85
CA SER A 33 4.32 0.99 2.11
C SER A 33 3.30 1.39 1.06
N CYS A 34 2.94 2.67 1.04
CA CYS A 34 2.03 3.23 0.05
C CYS A 34 2.74 3.83 -1.18
N GLY A 35 4.05 3.60 -1.34
CA GLY A 35 4.82 4.00 -2.52
C GLY A 35 5.66 5.27 -2.34
N ASP A 36 6.38 5.64 -3.40
CA ASP A 36 7.24 6.82 -3.53
C ASP A 36 8.33 6.93 -2.45
N LEU A 37 8.96 5.79 -2.12
CA LEU A 37 10.11 5.69 -1.23
C LEU A 37 11.26 5.01 -1.97
N THR A 38 12.50 5.37 -1.65
CA THR A 38 13.66 4.73 -2.29
C THR A 38 13.82 3.28 -1.85
N ARG A 39 14.41 2.49 -2.73
CA ARG A 39 14.74 1.10 -2.46
C ARG A 39 15.59 0.96 -1.19
N SER A 40 16.60 1.78 -1.04
CA SER A 40 17.50 1.75 0.12
C SER A 40 16.78 2.01 1.44
N TYR A 41 15.78 2.90 1.44
CA TYR A 41 14.97 3.16 2.62
C TYR A 41 14.09 1.95 2.98
N LEU A 42 13.47 1.33 1.98
CA LEU A 42 12.64 0.14 2.19
C LEU A 42 13.46 -1.06 2.66
N GLU A 43 14.64 -1.29 2.07
CA GLU A 43 15.59 -2.33 2.51
C GLU A 43 16.03 -2.09 3.97
N PHE A 44 16.37 -0.84 4.31
CA PHE A 44 16.69 -0.49 5.70
C PHE A 44 15.56 -0.84 6.68
N LEU A 45 14.31 -0.53 6.33
CA LEU A 45 13.16 -0.85 7.20
C LEU A 45 12.98 -2.36 7.35
N VAL A 46 13.06 -3.11 6.27
CA VAL A 46 12.94 -4.58 6.28
C VAL A 46 14.04 -5.21 7.11
N ASP A 47 15.29 -4.79 6.89
CA ASP A 47 16.46 -5.32 7.58
C ASP A 47 16.53 -4.92 9.07
N SER A 48 15.95 -3.75 9.43
CA SER A 48 15.94 -3.31 10.82
C SER A 48 14.78 -3.92 11.63
N ILE A 49 13.63 -4.12 11.00
CA ILE A 49 12.40 -4.50 11.70
C ILE A 49 12.12 -6.00 11.65
N HIS A 50 12.57 -6.72 10.61
CA HIS A 50 12.42 -8.17 10.44
C HIS A 50 10.95 -8.64 10.56
N LYS A 51 10.02 -7.90 9.96
CA LYS A 51 8.59 -8.21 9.94
C LYS A 51 8.07 -8.34 8.51
N PRO A 52 6.95 -9.05 8.29
CA PRO A 52 6.31 -9.09 6.98
C PRO A 52 6.11 -7.70 6.40
N PHE A 53 6.51 -7.53 5.15
CA PHE A 53 6.44 -6.25 4.44
C PHE A 53 5.51 -6.37 3.24
N PHE A 54 4.56 -5.45 3.15
CA PHE A 54 3.58 -5.36 2.07
C PHE A 54 3.66 -3.98 1.43
N PHE A 55 3.60 -3.88 0.11
CA PHE A 55 3.75 -2.59 -0.54
C PHE A 55 2.93 -2.45 -1.81
N VAL A 56 2.79 -1.21 -2.25
CA VAL A 56 2.39 -0.83 -3.59
C VAL A 56 3.39 0.19 -4.14
N GLU A 57 3.54 0.25 -5.46
CA GLU A 57 4.37 1.26 -6.09
C GLU A 57 3.64 2.61 -6.17
N GLY A 58 4.40 3.70 -6.10
CA GLY A 58 3.92 5.04 -6.36
C GLY A 58 3.96 5.40 -7.84
N ASN A 59 3.87 6.69 -8.17
CA ASN A 59 3.98 7.18 -9.54
C ASN A 59 5.35 7.81 -9.85
N HIS A 60 6.19 7.96 -8.87
CA HIS A 60 7.60 8.27 -9.07
C HIS A 60 8.40 6.98 -9.04
N ALA A 61 9.17 6.73 -10.11
CA ALA A 61 10.09 5.60 -10.12
C ALA A 61 11.01 5.72 -8.91
N THR A 62 11.02 4.70 -8.06
CA THR A 62 11.94 4.63 -6.93
C THR A 62 13.35 4.60 -7.50
N GLY A 63 13.96 5.80 -7.65
CA GLY A 63 15.35 6.09 -8.00
C GLY A 63 16.13 5.01 -8.75
N ASN A 64 15.66 4.63 -9.94
CA ASN A 64 16.44 3.78 -10.82
C ASN A 64 17.60 4.59 -11.39
N THR A 65 18.74 4.56 -10.73
CA THR A 65 20.00 4.88 -11.38
C THR A 65 20.25 3.82 -12.46
N GLU A 66 21.01 4.14 -13.50
CA GLU A 66 21.32 3.19 -14.60
C GLU A 66 21.84 1.80 -14.11
N LYS A 67 22.32 1.71 -12.87
CA LYS A 67 22.72 0.45 -12.21
C LYS A 67 21.53 -0.41 -11.78
N ASP A 68 20.39 0.17 -11.45
CA ASP A 68 19.20 -0.58 -11.04
C ASP A 68 18.45 -1.17 -12.25
N LEU A 69 18.60 -0.57 -13.44
CA LEU A 69 17.98 -1.09 -14.68
C LEU A 69 18.44 -2.51 -15.04
N SER A 70 19.68 -2.88 -14.71
CA SER A 70 20.19 -4.23 -14.96
C SER A 70 19.57 -5.26 -14.02
N GLN A 71 19.37 -4.90 -12.76
CA GLN A 71 18.73 -5.76 -11.75
C GLN A 71 17.23 -5.88 -12.03
N ASP A 72 16.56 -4.78 -12.32
CA ASP A 72 15.14 -4.76 -12.68
C ASP A 72 14.84 -5.55 -13.97
N TYR A 73 15.76 -5.53 -14.95
CA TYR A 73 15.67 -6.37 -16.15
C TYR A 73 15.87 -7.86 -15.82
N PHE A 74 16.81 -8.18 -14.93
CA PHE A 74 17.04 -9.55 -14.49
C PHE A 74 15.84 -10.08 -13.69
N ASP A 75 15.30 -9.28 -12.79
CA ASP A 75 14.10 -9.61 -11.99
C ASP A 75 12.87 -9.81 -12.89
N LYS A 76 12.68 -8.97 -13.91
CA LYS A 76 11.60 -9.12 -14.90
C LYS A 76 11.78 -10.36 -15.78
N VAL A 77 13.01 -10.75 -16.10
CA VAL A 77 13.30 -11.95 -16.85
C VAL A 77 13.07 -13.20 -16.00
N VAL A 78 13.53 -13.19 -14.74
CA VAL A 78 13.29 -14.27 -13.77
C VAL A 78 11.81 -14.45 -13.52
N ASP A 79 11.06 -13.35 -13.31
CA ASP A 79 9.62 -13.34 -13.11
C ASP A 79 8.84 -13.95 -14.30
N LYS A 80 9.32 -13.73 -15.52
CA LYS A 80 8.73 -14.28 -16.75
C LYS A 80 8.99 -15.80 -16.90
N PHE A 81 10.06 -16.31 -16.32
CA PHE A 81 10.40 -17.74 -16.36
C PHE A 81 9.78 -18.55 -15.21
N TYR A 82 9.52 -17.93 -14.06
CA TYR A 82 8.99 -18.58 -12.86
C TYR A 82 7.51 -18.23 -12.59
N ASN A 83 6.72 -18.00 -13.65
CA ASN A 83 5.29 -17.71 -13.60
C ASN A 83 4.56 -18.55 -12.58
N ASN A 84 4.38 -18.09 -11.38
CA ASN A 84 3.28 -18.28 -10.42
C ASN A 84 3.60 -17.81 -9.01
N GLU A 85 4.76 -17.25 -8.72
CA GLU A 85 5.11 -16.91 -7.36
C GLU A 85 5.15 -15.40 -7.14
N LYS A 86 4.75 -15.02 -5.96
CA LYS A 86 4.65 -13.66 -5.40
C LYS A 86 5.81 -12.78 -5.86
N HIS A 87 5.52 -11.63 -6.46
CA HIS A 87 6.54 -10.63 -6.76
C HIS A 87 7.14 -10.12 -5.46
N PHE A 88 8.26 -10.69 -5.06
CA PHE A 88 9.05 -10.22 -3.93
C PHE A 88 10.07 -9.22 -4.43
N CYS A 89 9.83 -7.93 -4.19
CA CYS A 89 10.88 -6.92 -4.22
C CYS A 89 11.28 -6.59 -2.78
N PHE A 90 12.55 -6.45 -2.52
CA PHE A 90 13.10 -6.06 -1.19
C PHE A 90 12.65 -6.96 -0.03
N GLY A 91 12.37 -8.24 -0.27
CA GLY A 91 11.82 -9.11 0.77
C GLY A 91 10.35 -8.83 1.12
N GLY A 92 9.65 -7.99 0.35
CA GLY A 92 8.25 -7.63 0.53
C GLY A 92 7.30 -8.24 -0.49
N ILE A 93 6.00 -8.15 -0.23
CA ILE A 93 4.93 -8.62 -1.11
C ILE A 93 4.27 -7.42 -1.77
N ASN A 94 4.36 -7.30 -3.11
CA ASN A 94 3.60 -6.32 -3.86
C ASN A 94 2.11 -6.70 -3.86
N LEU A 95 1.28 -5.81 -3.34
CA LEU A 95 -0.16 -6.01 -3.21
C LEU A 95 -0.96 -5.59 -4.46
N HIS A 96 -0.34 -4.96 -5.45
CA HIS A 96 -1.08 -4.44 -6.59
C HIS A 96 -1.93 -5.50 -7.26
N SER A 97 -3.24 -5.22 -7.43
CA SER A 97 -4.20 -6.15 -8.05
C SER A 97 -4.33 -7.52 -7.35
N ARG A 98 -3.93 -7.63 -6.07
CA ARG A 98 -3.89 -8.89 -5.30
C ARG A 98 -4.64 -8.78 -3.99
N ILE A 99 -4.87 -9.94 -3.39
CA ILE A 99 -5.26 -10.08 -1.99
C ILE A 99 -4.22 -10.95 -1.29
N GLU A 100 -3.82 -10.57 -0.10
CA GLU A 100 -2.97 -11.38 0.78
C GLU A 100 -3.67 -11.60 2.11
N ILE A 101 -3.55 -12.82 2.63
CA ILE A 101 -4.13 -13.19 3.93
C ILE A 101 -3.06 -13.05 4.99
N PHE A 102 -3.30 -12.17 5.95
CA PHE A 102 -2.42 -11.98 7.09
C PHE A 102 -3.22 -12.02 8.40
N GLY A 103 -3.15 -13.14 9.09
CA GLY A 103 -3.96 -13.39 10.29
C GLY A 103 -5.46 -13.27 10.02
N ASP A 104 -6.14 -12.42 10.75
CA ASP A 104 -7.57 -12.13 10.61
C ASP A 104 -7.90 -11.07 9.54
N TYR A 105 -6.92 -10.72 8.70
CA TYR A 105 -7.05 -9.66 7.71
C TYR A 105 -6.88 -10.15 6.28
N ILE A 106 -7.54 -9.46 5.36
CA ILE A 106 -7.28 -9.48 3.92
C ILE A 106 -6.62 -8.15 3.58
N LEU A 107 -5.36 -8.17 3.18
CA LEU A 107 -4.66 -7.01 2.66
C LEU A 107 -4.88 -6.95 1.16
N VAL A 108 -5.16 -5.76 0.63
CA VAL A 108 -5.33 -5.50 -0.80
C VAL A 108 -4.57 -4.25 -1.20
N GLY A 109 -4.08 -4.19 -2.45
CA GLY A 109 -3.29 -3.06 -2.90
C GLY A 109 -3.69 -2.49 -4.26
N PHE A 110 -3.48 -1.16 -4.39
CA PHE A 110 -3.69 -0.40 -5.61
C PHE A 110 -2.53 0.59 -5.80
N GLU A 111 -1.62 0.29 -6.70
CA GLU A 111 -0.47 1.16 -6.99
C GLU A 111 -0.84 2.39 -7.81
N GLY A 112 0.08 3.35 -7.84
CA GLY A 112 0.07 4.49 -8.75
C GLY A 112 -1.04 5.49 -8.52
N CYS A 113 -1.15 6.43 -9.46
CA CYS A 113 -2.09 7.57 -9.37
C CYS A 113 -2.91 7.79 -10.64
N MET A 114 -3.77 8.81 -10.62
CA MET A 114 -4.50 9.26 -11.80
C MET A 114 -3.52 9.71 -12.89
N ARG A 115 -3.75 9.28 -14.14
CA ARG A 115 -2.89 9.61 -15.26
C ARG A 115 -2.95 11.09 -15.60
N TYR A 116 -1.82 11.78 -15.42
CA TYR A 116 -1.63 13.18 -15.75
C TYR A 116 -0.55 13.40 -16.83
N ASN A 117 0.30 12.39 -17.08
CA ASN A 117 1.30 12.36 -18.14
C ASN A 117 1.49 10.95 -18.69
N ARG A 118 2.66 10.63 -19.29
CA ARG A 118 2.99 9.29 -19.80
C ARG A 118 3.94 8.51 -18.87
N GLY A 119 3.97 8.85 -17.58
CA GLY A 119 4.79 8.18 -16.59
C GLY A 119 4.30 6.76 -16.27
N GLU A 120 5.16 6.00 -15.60
CA GLU A 120 4.81 4.67 -15.10
C GLU A 120 3.78 4.76 -13.96
N HIS A 121 3.13 3.64 -13.66
CA HIS A 121 2.12 3.52 -12.59
C HIS A 121 1.06 4.63 -12.58
N GLN A 122 0.63 5.07 -13.77
CA GLN A 122 -0.43 6.05 -13.94
C GLN A 122 -1.61 5.44 -14.68
N TYR A 123 -2.77 5.51 -14.07
CA TYR A 123 -3.98 4.83 -14.52
C TYR A 123 -5.11 5.82 -14.85
N THR A 124 -5.84 5.57 -15.91
CA THR A 124 -7.15 6.20 -16.09
C THR A 124 -8.15 5.60 -15.10
N GLU A 125 -9.23 6.33 -14.79
CA GLU A 125 -10.34 5.80 -13.97
C GLU A 125 -10.85 4.44 -14.48
N LYS A 126 -10.92 4.27 -15.83
CA LYS A 126 -11.38 3.02 -16.44
C LYS A 126 -10.45 1.84 -16.20
N GLU A 127 -9.15 2.06 -16.25
CA GLU A 127 -8.12 1.03 -15.97
C GLU A 127 -8.15 0.65 -14.49
N MET A 128 -8.13 1.65 -13.60
CA MET A 128 -8.19 1.42 -12.16
C MET A 128 -9.50 0.72 -11.76
N ALA A 129 -10.63 1.11 -12.35
CA ALA A 129 -11.92 0.47 -12.09
C ALA A 129 -11.93 -1.03 -12.48
N ARG A 130 -11.18 -1.44 -13.53
CA ARG A 130 -11.02 -2.86 -13.88
C ARG A 130 -10.19 -3.60 -12.83
N ILE A 131 -9.10 -2.98 -12.35
CA ILE A 131 -8.24 -3.55 -11.28
C ILE A 131 -9.07 -3.72 -10.01
N VAL A 132 -9.79 -2.68 -9.60
CA VAL A 132 -10.69 -2.73 -8.43
C VAL A 132 -11.73 -3.84 -8.56
N LYS A 133 -12.30 -4.03 -9.76
CA LYS A 133 -13.26 -5.13 -10.01
C LYS A 133 -12.60 -6.50 -9.79
N ILE A 134 -11.41 -6.73 -10.34
CA ILE A 134 -10.68 -8.00 -10.16
C ILE A 134 -10.42 -8.28 -8.68
N VAL A 135 -9.93 -7.28 -7.93
CA VAL A 135 -9.68 -7.40 -6.48
C VAL A 135 -10.99 -7.68 -5.73
N SER A 136 -12.07 -6.98 -6.09
CA SER A 136 -13.40 -7.18 -5.48
C SER A 136 -13.90 -8.61 -5.66
N GLU A 137 -13.70 -9.20 -6.83
CA GLU A 137 -14.08 -10.59 -7.12
C GLU A 137 -13.23 -11.57 -6.29
N LYS A 138 -11.92 -11.34 -6.18
CA LYS A 138 -11.02 -12.15 -5.34
C LYS A 138 -11.46 -12.14 -3.87
N ILE A 139 -11.82 -10.97 -3.34
CA ILE A 139 -12.31 -10.85 -1.96
C ILE A 139 -13.61 -11.64 -1.78
N ARG A 140 -14.57 -11.50 -2.69
CA ARG A 140 -15.85 -12.24 -2.62
C ARG A 140 -15.63 -13.75 -2.65
N ILE A 141 -14.76 -14.23 -3.53
CA ILE A 141 -14.38 -15.66 -3.59
C ILE A 141 -13.77 -16.10 -2.25
N GLN A 142 -12.87 -15.31 -1.68
CA GLN A 142 -12.27 -15.61 -0.37
C GLN A 142 -13.32 -15.65 0.74
N GLN A 143 -14.25 -14.69 0.77
CA GLN A 143 -15.33 -14.66 1.76
C GLN A 143 -16.26 -15.87 1.62
N ILE A 144 -16.57 -16.29 0.40
CA ILE A 144 -17.36 -17.52 0.13
C ILE A 144 -16.60 -18.76 0.63
N LYS A 145 -15.30 -18.86 0.34
CA LYS A 145 -14.46 -19.96 0.86
C LYS A 145 -14.46 -19.99 2.39
N ASP A 146 -14.27 -18.83 3.04
CA ASP A 146 -14.27 -18.75 4.49
C ASP A 146 -15.61 -19.13 5.09
N PHE A 147 -16.73 -18.75 4.44
CA PHE A 147 -18.09 -19.16 4.86
C PHE A 147 -18.28 -20.68 4.80
N PHE A 148 -17.95 -21.34 3.68
CA PHE A 148 -18.07 -22.79 3.56
C PHE A 148 -17.14 -23.57 4.51
N LEU A 149 -15.97 -23.00 4.81
CA LEU A 149 -15.01 -23.57 5.77
C LEU A 149 -15.32 -23.19 7.23
N ARG A 150 -16.43 -22.50 7.48
CA ARG A 150 -16.83 -22.01 8.82
C ARG A 150 -15.75 -21.17 9.51
N ARG A 151 -14.97 -20.44 8.73
CA ARG A 151 -13.95 -19.52 9.24
C ARG A 151 -14.58 -18.17 9.57
N LYS A 152 -13.96 -17.46 10.52
CA LYS A 152 -14.36 -16.09 10.85
C LYS A 152 -14.18 -15.17 9.66
N LYS A 153 -15.15 -14.27 9.43
CA LYS A 153 -15.03 -13.22 8.40
C LYS A 153 -13.82 -12.34 8.71
N LYS A 154 -12.91 -12.24 7.74
CA LYS A 154 -11.72 -11.41 7.85
C LYS A 154 -12.03 -9.94 7.63
N LYS A 155 -11.33 -9.07 8.33
CA LYS A 155 -11.35 -7.62 8.13
C LYS A 155 -10.51 -7.29 6.88
N ILE A 156 -10.82 -6.19 6.19
CA ILE A 156 -10.07 -5.75 5.01
C ILE A 156 -9.21 -4.56 5.39
N ILE A 157 -7.96 -4.58 4.95
CA ILE A 157 -7.02 -3.45 4.97
C ILE A 157 -6.64 -3.14 3.53
N VAL A 158 -6.76 -1.87 3.17
CA VAL A 158 -6.39 -1.39 1.83
C VAL A 158 -5.10 -0.58 1.93
N VAL A 159 -4.19 -0.83 1.01
CA VAL A 159 -2.97 -0.05 0.79
C VAL A 159 -3.02 0.50 -0.64
N SER A 160 -3.10 1.80 -0.79
CA SER A 160 -3.06 2.44 -2.12
C SER A 160 -2.01 3.54 -2.15
N HIS A 161 -1.52 3.89 -3.35
CA HIS A 161 -0.74 5.12 -3.46
C HIS A 161 -1.67 6.33 -3.58
N ALA A 162 -2.56 6.33 -4.56
CA ALA A 162 -3.52 7.42 -4.72
C ALA A 162 -4.58 7.47 -3.61
N PRO A 163 -5.13 8.67 -3.32
CA PRO A 163 -6.24 8.87 -2.40
C PRO A 163 -7.58 8.38 -2.96
N ILE A 164 -8.60 8.39 -2.11
CA ILE A 164 -9.99 8.13 -2.47
C ILE A 164 -10.64 9.43 -2.95
N LEU A 165 -11.43 9.41 -4.02
CA LEU A 165 -12.15 10.60 -4.47
C LEU A 165 -13.00 11.20 -3.35
N GLY A 166 -12.77 12.48 -3.06
CA GLY A 166 -13.45 13.23 -2.00
C GLY A 166 -12.92 12.96 -0.59
N VAL A 167 -11.75 12.30 -0.45
CA VAL A 167 -11.09 12.05 0.86
C VAL A 167 -9.59 12.25 0.72
N HIS A 168 -9.06 13.31 1.30
CA HIS A 168 -7.65 13.73 1.25
C HIS A 168 -7.12 14.00 -0.17
N ASP A 169 -7.96 14.00 -1.19
CA ASP A 169 -7.58 14.31 -2.57
C ASP A 169 -7.57 15.81 -2.85
N LYS A 170 -7.03 16.22 -4.00
CA LYS A 170 -7.03 17.60 -4.46
C LYS A 170 -7.77 17.73 -5.79
N GLU A 171 -8.07 18.96 -6.20
CA GLU A 171 -8.80 19.24 -7.45
C GLU A 171 -7.96 19.02 -8.70
N ASP A 172 -6.63 19.13 -8.59
CA ASP A 172 -5.74 18.92 -9.74
C ASP A 172 -5.71 17.43 -10.16
N LEU A 173 -5.42 17.20 -11.45
CA LEU A 173 -5.53 15.87 -12.04
C LEU A 173 -4.57 14.85 -11.39
N CYS A 174 -3.38 15.29 -11.00
CA CYS A 174 -2.37 14.39 -10.43
C CYS A 174 -2.84 13.83 -9.08
N HIS A 175 -3.30 14.72 -8.17
CA HIS A 175 -3.68 14.34 -6.80
C HIS A 175 -5.17 13.99 -6.64
N ARG A 176 -5.92 13.93 -7.75
CA ARG A 176 -7.32 13.52 -7.72
C ARG A 176 -7.46 12.05 -7.37
N GLY A 177 -8.33 11.75 -6.41
CA GLY A 177 -8.66 10.39 -6.03
C GLY A 177 -9.47 9.62 -7.08
N PHE A 178 -9.40 8.30 -7.05
CA PHE A 178 -10.19 7.44 -7.94
C PHE A 178 -11.63 7.28 -7.44
N LYS A 179 -12.59 7.46 -8.34
CA LYS A 179 -14.01 7.17 -8.09
C LYS A 179 -14.26 5.69 -7.80
N SER A 180 -13.49 4.81 -8.44
CA SER A 180 -13.54 3.37 -8.18
C SER A 180 -13.14 3.01 -6.75
N PHE A 181 -12.20 3.76 -6.14
CA PHE A 181 -11.84 3.59 -4.73
C PHE A 181 -13.00 3.98 -3.81
N ARG A 182 -13.70 5.07 -4.12
CA ARG A 182 -14.90 5.46 -3.36
C ARG A 182 -15.96 4.36 -3.37
N ARG A 183 -16.23 3.78 -4.54
CA ARG A 183 -17.18 2.66 -4.68
C ARG A 183 -16.73 1.41 -3.94
N PHE A 184 -15.42 1.12 -3.95
CA PHE A 184 -14.86 0.00 -3.20
C PHE A 184 -15.01 0.20 -1.69
N LEU A 185 -14.71 1.38 -1.19
CA LEU A 185 -14.89 1.74 0.21
C LEU A 185 -16.34 1.53 0.66
N GLU A 186 -17.30 2.03 -0.11
CA GLU A 186 -18.74 1.91 0.17
C GLU A 186 -19.23 0.45 0.12
N ALA A 187 -18.67 -0.38 -0.79
CA ALA A 187 -19.09 -1.77 -0.97
C ALA A 187 -18.50 -2.74 0.05
N PHE A 188 -17.29 -2.50 0.54
CA PHE A 188 -16.56 -3.43 1.39
C PHE A 188 -16.34 -2.96 2.82
N GLU A 189 -16.52 -1.67 3.10
CA GLU A 189 -16.26 -1.03 4.40
C GLU A 189 -14.94 -1.53 5.03
N PRO A 190 -13.77 -1.35 4.34
CA PRO A 190 -12.51 -1.81 4.91
C PRO A 190 -12.28 -1.23 6.29
N LYS A 191 -11.59 -1.95 7.15
CA LYS A 191 -11.31 -1.48 8.51
C LYS A 191 -10.37 -0.29 8.49
N ILE A 192 -9.31 -0.37 7.65
CA ILE A 192 -8.35 0.70 7.44
C ILE A 192 -8.07 0.83 5.95
N TRP A 193 -7.87 2.07 5.50
CA TRP A 193 -7.36 2.42 4.18
C TRP A 193 -6.14 3.33 4.34
N PHE A 194 -4.96 2.81 4.02
CA PHE A 194 -3.73 3.58 3.93
C PHE A 194 -3.54 4.11 2.51
N HIS A 195 -3.13 5.38 2.37
CA HIS A 195 -2.70 5.93 1.10
C HIS A 195 -1.60 6.97 1.28
N GLY A 196 -0.86 7.28 0.22
CA GLY A 196 0.17 8.31 0.14
C GLY A 196 -0.18 9.39 -0.87
N HIS A 197 0.80 9.76 -1.69
CA HIS A 197 0.73 10.64 -2.86
C HIS A 197 0.41 12.12 -2.58
N VAL A 198 -0.49 12.40 -1.69
CA VAL A 198 -0.84 13.78 -1.34
C VAL A 198 0.06 14.24 -0.21
N HIS A 199 1.06 15.05 -0.56
CA HIS A 199 1.99 15.61 0.41
C HIS A 199 1.27 16.56 1.34
N TYR A 200 1.43 16.32 2.63
CA TYR A 200 0.76 17.06 3.67
C TYR A 200 1.79 17.62 4.66
N GLU A 201 1.83 18.94 4.79
CA GLU A 201 2.77 19.64 5.69
C GLU A 201 2.08 20.12 6.99
N GLY A 202 0.80 19.77 7.18
CA GLY A 202 0.00 20.17 8.31
C GLY A 202 0.10 19.26 9.53
N GLN A 203 -0.88 19.36 10.43
CA GLN A 203 -0.92 18.55 11.64
C GLN A 203 -1.34 17.10 11.32
N MET A 204 -0.72 16.12 12.00
CA MET A 204 -0.98 14.68 11.83
C MET A 204 -2.48 14.32 11.94
N ARG A 205 -3.28 15.07 12.71
CA ARG A 205 -4.73 14.83 12.85
C ARG A 205 -5.52 14.99 11.55
N GLU A 206 -5.05 15.85 10.65
CA GLU A 206 -5.71 16.13 9.37
C GLU A 206 -5.43 15.07 8.32
N GLN A 207 -4.46 14.18 8.58
CA GLN A 207 -4.14 13.04 7.74
C GLN A 207 -5.04 11.82 8.02
N ILE A 208 -5.94 11.90 9.01
CA ILE A 208 -6.80 10.79 9.42
C ILE A 208 -8.27 11.23 9.33
N SER A 209 -9.04 10.47 8.56
CA SER A 209 -10.50 10.65 8.44
C SER A 209 -11.23 9.35 8.73
N GLU A 210 -12.44 9.46 9.27
CA GLU A 210 -13.36 8.33 9.44
C GLU A 210 -14.50 8.45 8.43
N ILE A 211 -14.64 7.47 7.54
CA ILE A 211 -15.70 7.41 6.54
C ILE A 211 -16.53 6.15 6.79
N GLY A 212 -17.70 6.32 7.36
CA GLY A 212 -18.50 5.19 7.86
C GLY A 212 -17.73 4.42 8.93
N LYS A 213 -17.38 3.16 8.65
CA LYS A 213 -16.58 2.30 9.56
C LYS A 213 -15.10 2.23 9.18
N THR A 214 -14.71 2.93 8.14
CA THR A 214 -13.34 2.89 7.60
C THR A 214 -12.52 4.05 8.12
N LYS A 215 -11.40 3.75 8.73
CA LYS A 215 -10.36 4.73 9.06
C LYS A 215 -9.47 4.92 7.83
N VAL A 216 -9.48 6.11 7.23
CA VAL A 216 -8.64 6.48 6.08
C VAL A 216 -7.46 7.30 6.57
N ILE A 217 -6.25 6.93 6.16
CA ILE A 217 -5.00 7.53 6.64
C ILE A 217 -4.13 7.90 5.45
N ASN A 218 -3.83 9.19 5.31
CA ASN A 218 -2.76 9.67 4.44
C ASN A 218 -1.42 9.49 5.17
N VAL A 219 -0.56 8.63 4.62
CA VAL A 219 0.69 8.20 5.27
C VAL A 219 1.88 9.04 4.80
N TYR A 220 1.77 10.36 4.69
CA TYR A 220 2.93 11.19 4.37
C TYR A 220 3.98 11.12 5.48
N GLY A 221 5.10 10.42 5.22
CA GLY A 221 6.11 10.05 6.21
C GLY A 221 5.84 8.66 6.82
N PHE A 222 5.50 8.59 8.09
CA PHE A 222 5.19 7.32 8.75
C PHE A 222 4.06 7.44 9.78
N HIS A 223 3.35 6.33 9.98
CA HIS A 223 2.36 6.16 11.04
C HIS A 223 2.47 4.79 11.69
N VAL A 224 2.33 4.73 13.01
CA VAL A 224 2.18 3.46 13.73
C VAL A 224 0.74 3.36 14.20
N ILE A 225 0.01 2.37 13.68
CA ILE A 225 -1.41 2.17 13.96
C ILE A 225 -1.60 0.87 14.70
N GLU A 226 -2.34 0.93 15.80
CA GLU A 226 -2.78 -0.24 16.55
C GLU A 226 -4.27 -0.48 16.29
N GLU A 227 -4.62 -1.76 15.97
CA GLU A 227 -5.96 -2.22 15.60
C GLU A 227 -6.35 -3.49 16.36
#